data_b5739ad302e0850512e59dbadea53626
#
_entry.id   b5739ad302e0850512e59dbadea53626
#
_cell.length_a   1.000
_cell.length_b   1.000
_cell.length_c   1.000
_cell.angle_alpha   90.00
_cell.angle_beta   90.00
_cell.angle_gamma   90.00
#
_symmetry.space_group_name_H-M   'P 1'
#
loop_
_entity.id
_entity.type
_entity.pdbx_description
1 polymer ?
#
loop_
_entity_poly.entity_id
_entity_poly.type
_entity_poly.pdbx_seq_one_letter_code
_entity_poly.pdbx_strand_id
1 'polypeptide(L)'
;MEHQSDRIRDRAVPFAALVGGNIALALGPWLVRLSDSGPVSAGFWRIALAMPLLVLFARMSGEKLGHMSRATLLAVLGGGLLFGLDVASWHLGIGDTRLANAVLFGNSGSIILMVWSFVVLRRLPMGREWPAIMAALAGSAILLGRSLEISHANLVGDLFCLLAGLLYAGYLLILQDARKALGSWSLLALAGLASAPVLLGLALALGEPVWPTDWTPLLVLAFSSQIVGQGLLVYALRHFPPLVIGIGLLTQPAVGALVGWLVFDEVLLPLDMVGVVLVASALVLARVVTPRVRS
;
A
#
# COMPACT_ATOMS: atom_id res chain seq x y z
N MET A 1 28.38 -15.54 17.48
CA MET A 1 27.78 -15.83 16.18
C MET A 1 26.27 -16.17 16.31
N GLU A 2 25.85 -16.90 17.34
CA GLU A 2 24.42 -17.22 17.60
C GLU A 2 23.50 -15.98 17.74
N HIS A 3 23.95 -14.98 18.47
CA HIS A 3 23.17 -13.71 18.67
C HIS A 3 22.93 -12.91 17.38
N GLN A 4 23.68 -13.14 16.32
CA GLN A 4 23.53 -12.47 15.03
C GLN A 4 22.60 -13.25 14.11
N SER A 5 22.58 -14.59 14.21
CA SER A 5 21.65 -15.46 13.47
C SER A 5 20.21 -15.31 13.96
N ASP A 6 19.99 -15.21 15.28
CA ASP A 6 18.65 -14.99 15.85
C ASP A 6 18.07 -13.63 15.46
N ARG A 7 18.89 -12.57 15.42
CA ARG A 7 18.47 -11.24 14.98
C ARG A 7 18.12 -11.15 13.49
N ILE A 8 18.76 -11.95 12.65
CA ILE A 8 18.46 -12.05 11.22
C ILE A 8 17.14 -12.79 11.03
N ARG A 9 16.89 -13.83 11.83
CA ARG A 9 15.68 -14.64 11.83
C ARG A 9 14.46 -13.84 12.31
N ASP A 10 14.63 -13.03 13.38
CA ASP A 10 13.56 -12.18 13.93
C ASP A 10 13.04 -11.11 12.93
N ARG A 11 13.86 -10.70 11.95
CA ARG A 11 13.47 -9.72 10.93
C ARG A 11 13.03 -10.34 9.60
N ALA A 12 13.26 -11.63 9.42
CA ALA A 12 12.91 -12.30 8.16
C ALA A 12 11.40 -12.31 7.93
N VAL A 13 10.62 -12.64 8.98
CA VAL A 13 9.16 -12.70 8.89
C VAL A 13 8.53 -11.32 8.62
N PRO A 14 8.85 -10.24 9.36
CA PRO A 14 8.35 -8.91 9.03
C PRO A 14 8.76 -8.42 7.64
N PHE A 15 9.96 -8.75 7.17
CA PHE A 15 10.41 -8.37 5.84
C PHE A 15 9.67 -9.15 4.76
N ALA A 16 9.46 -10.44 4.93
CA ALA A 16 8.64 -11.25 4.04
C ALA A 16 7.18 -10.75 4.01
N ALA A 17 6.65 -10.31 5.16
CA ALA A 17 5.35 -9.69 5.23
C ALA A 17 5.29 -8.36 4.44
N LEU A 18 6.31 -7.51 4.55
CA LEU A 18 6.39 -6.28 3.77
C LEU A 18 6.37 -6.56 2.26
N VAL A 19 7.19 -7.50 1.80
CA VAL A 19 7.28 -7.86 0.38
C VAL A 19 5.99 -8.55 -0.09
N GLY A 20 5.52 -9.55 0.64
CA GLY A 20 4.29 -10.30 0.31
C GLY A 20 3.05 -9.41 0.31
N GLY A 21 2.96 -8.46 1.24
CA GLY A 21 1.91 -7.45 1.28
C GLY A 21 1.90 -6.59 0.02
N ASN A 22 3.06 -6.11 -0.41
CA ASN A 22 3.18 -5.30 -1.62
C ASN A 22 2.90 -6.09 -2.91
N ILE A 23 3.28 -7.37 -2.97
CA ILE A 23 2.91 -8.26 -4.08
C ILE A 23 1.38 -8.37 -4.18
N ALA A 24 0.71 -8.63 -3.06
CA ALA A 24 -0.75 -8.73 -3.01
C ALA A 24 -1.45 -7.42 -3.37
N LEU A 25 -0.92 -6.27 -2.92
CA LEU A 25 -1.45 -4.94 -3.27
C LEU A 25 -1.28 -4.60 -4.75
N ALA A 26 -0.18 -5.04 -5.37
CA ALA A 26 0.09 -4.79 -6.79
C ALA A 26 -0.94 -5.42 -7.75
N LEU A 27 -1.72 -6.41 -7.30
CA LEU A 27 -2.81 -7.00 -8.07
C LEU A 27 -4.10 -6.15 -8.05
N GLY A 28 -4.19 -5.19 -7.12
CA GLY A 28 -5.39 -4.37 -6.90
C GLY A 28 -5.91 -3.66 -8.15
N PRO A 29 -5.08 -2.88 -8.89
CA PRO A 29 -5.52 -2.13 -10.06
C PRO A 29 -6.18 -2.97 -11.14
N TRP A 30 -5.65 -4.17 -11.38
CA TRP A 30 -6.21 -5.11 -12.33
C TRP A 30 -7.59 -5.60 -11.89
N LEU A 31 -7.74 -6.00 -10.62
CA LEU A 31 -9.00 -6.50 -10.08
C LEU A 31 -10.10 -5.42 -10.06
N VAL A 32 -9.73 -4.16 -9.82
CA VAL A 32 -10.67 -3.02 -9.92
C VAL A 32 -11.19 -2.87 -11.34
N ARG A 33 -10.33 -3.00 -12.36
CA ARG A 33 -10.73 -2.92 -13.77
C ARG A 33 -11.60 -4.07 -14.24
N LEU A 34 -11.52 -5.24 -13.59
CA LEU A 34 -12.35 -6.40 -13.88
C LEU A 34 -13.76 -6.30 -13.25
N SER A 35 -13.94 -5.43 -12.25
CA SER A 35 -15.24 -5.25 -11.60
C SER A 35 -16.20 -4.53 -12.52
N ASP A 36 -17.46 -4.99 -12.52
CA ASP A 36 -18.59 -4.39 -13.21
C ASP A 36 -19.41 -3.41 -12.33
N SER A 37 -18.99 -3.22 -11.06
CA SER A 37 -19.45 -2.14 -10.21
C SER A 37 -18.69 -0.85 -10.51
N GLY A 38 -19.21 0.31 -10.03
CA GLY A 38 -18.45 1.56 -10.14
C GLY A 38 -17.11 1.50 -9.39
N PRO A 39 -16.12 2.31 -9.78
CA PRO A 39 -14.77 2.26 -9.19
C PRO A 39 -14.77 2.51 -7.67
N VAL A 40 -15.50 3.52 -7.18
CA VAL A 40 -15.62 3.80 -5.75
C VAL A 40 -16.43 2.73 -5.03
N SER A 41 -17.46 2.19 -5.71
CA SER A 41 -18.25 1.04 -5.23
C SER A 41 -17.38 -0.20 -5.05
N ALA A 42 -16.44 -0.46 -5.98
CA ALA A 42 -15.46 -1.55 -5.83
C ALA A 42 -14.57 -1.33 -4.59
N GLY A 43 -14.18 -0.08 -4.31
CA GLY A 43 -13.47 0.29 -3.09
C GLY A 43 -14.28 0.03 -1.81
N PHE A 44 -15.58 0.37 -1.83
CA PHE A 44 -16.50 0.03 -0.74
C PHE A 44 -16.55 -1.48 -0.49
N TRP A 45 -16.81 -2.29 -1.53
CA TRP A 45 -16.89 -3.73 -1.40
C TRP A 45 -15.58 -4.39 -1.00
N ARG A 46 -14.45 -3.88 -1.48
CA ARG A 46 -13.12 -4.31 -1.03
C ARG A 46 -13.00 -4.29 0.51
N ILE A 47 -13.49 -3.24 1.15
CA ILE A 47 -13.42 -3.07 2.60
C ILE A 47 -14.56 -3.83 3.29
N ALA A 48 -15.81 -3.68 2.81
CA ALA A 48 -16.98 -4.26 3.43
C ALA A 48 -16.93 -5.80 3.48
N LEU A 49 -16.50 -6.45 2.40
CA LEU A 49 -16.35 -7.91 2.34
C LEU A 49 -15.21 -8.42 3.24
N ALA A 50 -14.16 -7.63 3.42
CA ALA A 50 -13.06 -8.00 4.31
C ALA A 50 -13.41 -7.85 5.80
N MET A 51 -14.33 -6.96 6.15
CA MET A 51 -14.63 -6.57 7.52
C MET A 51 -14.97 -7.75 8.46
N PRO A 52 -15.86 -8.70 8.09
CA PRO A 52 -16.18 -9.83 8.95
C PRO A 52 -14.94 -10.67 9.29
N LEU A 53 -14.06 -10.89 8.30
CA LEU A 53 -12.83 -11.67 8.49
C LEU A 53 -11.79 -10.90 9.32
N LEU A 54 -11.66 -9.58 9.13
CA LEU A 54 -10.76 -8.75 9.93
C LEU A 54 -11.16 -8.77 11.42
N VAL A 55 -12.47 -8.66 11.71
CA VAL A 55 -12.99 -8.76 13.07
C VAL A 55 -12.78 -10.16 13.64
N LEU A 56 -13.01 -11.20 12.85
CA LEU A 56 -12.77 -12.59 13.24
C LEU A 56 -11.29 -12.81 13.59
N PHE A 57 -10.37 -12.38 12.73
CA PHE A 57 -8.93 -12.52 12.96
C PHE A 57 -8.45 -11.72 14.16
N ALA A 58 -8.99 -10.51 14.39
CA ALA A 58 -8.72 -9.74 15.60
C ALA A 58 -9.10 -10.51 16.86
N ARG A 59 -10.29 -11.12 16.89
CA ARG A 59 -10.76 -11.93 18.02
C ARG A 59 -9.91 -13.19 18.20
N MET A 60 -9.63 -13.93 17.14
CA MET A 60 -8.81 -15.16 17.19
C MET A 60 -7.37 -14.87 17.65
N SER A 61 -6.83 -13.71 17.29
CA SER A 61 -5.49 -13.26 17.73
C SER A 61 -5.48 -12.66 19.15
N GLY A 62 -6.61 -12.64 19.84
CA GLY A 62 -6.73 -12.04 21.18
C GLY A 62 -6.55 -10.51 21.19
N GLU A 63 -6.67 -9.86 20.03
CA GLU A 63 -6.55 -8.41 19.92
C GLU A 63 -7.79 -7.72 20.50
N LYS A 64 -7.58 -6.67 21.29
CA LYS A 64 -8.67 -5.95 21.98
C LYS A 64 -9.20 -4.83 21.08
N LEU A 65 -10.45 -4.95 20.65
CA LEU A 65 -11.12 -3.92 19.82
C LEU A 65 -11.66 -2.72 20.66
N GLY A 66 -11.75 -2.84 21.98
CA GLY A 66 -12.46 -1.86 22.80
C GLY A 66 -11.65 -1.13 23.88
N HIS A 67 -10.37 -1.46 24.07
CA HIS A 67 -9.56 -0.86 25.15
C HIS A 67 -8.47 0.03 24.57
N MET A 68 -8.85 1.21 24.12
CA MET A 68 -7.91 2.21 23.62
C MET A 68 -8.27 3.61 24.11
N SER A 69 -7.29 4.52 24.14
CA SER A 69 -7.56 5.92 24.48
C SER A 69 -8.46 6.57 23.43
N ARG A 70 -9.22 7.60 23.83
CA ARG A 70 -10.02 8.39 22.87
C ARG A 70 -9.14 8.99 21.76
N ALA A 71 -7.92 9.42 22.09
CA ALA A 71 -6.98 9.95 21.12
C ALA A 71 -6.57 8.91 20.09
N THR A 72 -6.26 7.68 20.51
CA THR A 72 -5.95 6.56 19.60
C THR A 72 -7.15 6.22 18.71
N LEU A 73 -8.36 6.16 19.29
CA LEU A 73 -9.57 5.91 18.50
C LEU A 73 -9.79 6.98 17.43
N LEU A 74 -9.73 8.26 17.81
CA LEU A 74 -9.89 9.37 16.86
C LEU A 74 -8.80 9.37 15.78
N ALA A 75 -7.56 9.07 16.14
CA ALA A 75 -6.47 8.93 15.18
C ALA A 75 -6.74 7.80 14.18
N VAL A 76 -7.17 6.62 14.64
CA VAL A 76 -7.46 5.47 13.76
C VAL A 76 -8.68 5.75 12.87
N LEU A 77 -9.72 6.37 13.40
CA LEU A 77 -10.89 6.77 12.59
C LEU A 77 -10.51 7.84 11.57
N GLY A 78 -9.71 8.84 11.95
CA GLY A 78 -9.13 9.82 11.02
C GLY A 78 -8.26 9.18 9.95
N GLY A 79 -7.41 8.22 10.33
CA GLY A 79 -6.65 7.40 9.38
C GLY A 79 -7.57 6.62 8.44
N GLY A 80 -8.65 6.03 8.96
CA GLY A 80 -9.65 5.35 8.15
C GLY A 80 -10.38 6.28 7.17
N LEU A 81 -10.67 7.53 7.56
CA LEU A 81 -11.19 8.55 6.65
C LEU A 81 -10.20 8.84 5.52
N LEU A 82 -8.91 9.05 5.84
CA LEU A 82 -7.87 9.25 4.82
C LEU A 82 -7.78 8.05 3.89
N PHE A 83 -7.88 6.82 4.42
CA PHE A 83 -7.84 5.61 3.62
C PHE A 83 -9.07 5.47 2.71
N GLY A 84 -10.26 5.83 3.18
CA GLY A 84 -11.47 5.85 2.35
C GLY A 84 -11.35 6.85 1.18
N LEU A 85 -10.85 8.05 1.47
CA LEU A 85 -10.60 9.07 0.45
C LEU A 85 -9.47 8.68 -0.51
N ASP A 86 -8.39 8.04 -0.01
CA ASP A 86 -7.33 7.47 -0.83
C ASP A 86 -7.89 6.43 -1.80
N VAL A 87 -8.60 5.43 -1.30
CA VAL A 87 -9.17 4.36 -2.12
C VAL A 87 -10.15 4.93 -3.16
N ALA A 88 -11.00 5.89 -2.79
CA ALA A 88 -11.89 6.55 -3.74
C ALA A 88 -11.10 7.28 -4.84
N SER A 89 -10.13 8.11 -4.45
CA SER A 89 -9.30 8.86 -5.40
C SER A 89 -8.53 7.92 -6.33
N TRP A 90 -7.94 6.87 -5.79
CA TRP A 90 -7.15 5.92 -6.57
C TRP A 90 -8.00 5.12 -7.55
N HIS A 91 -9.17 4.63 -7.13
CA HIS A 91 -10.08 3.87 -7.98
C HIS A 91 -10.64 4.75 -9.12
N LEU A 92 -11.00 6.01 -8.84
CA LEU A 92 -11.37 6.98 -9.88
C LEU A 92 -10.19 7.22 -10.84
N GLY A 93 -9.00 7.48 -10.30
CA GLY A 93 -7.80 7.70 -11.09
C GLY A 93 -7.46 6.54 -12.02
N ILE A 94 -7.59 5.29 -11.56
CA ILE A 94 -7.35 4.08 -12.40
C ILE A 94 -8.28 4.06 -13.62
N GLY A 95 -9.50 4.57 -13.51
CA GLY A 95 -10.47 4.67 -14.61
C GLY A 95 -10.08 5.69 -15.68
N ASP A 96 -9.47 6.81 -15.24
CA ASP A 96 -9.26 8.02 -16.04
C ASP A 96 -7.80 8.22 -16.47
N THR A 97 -6.92 7.25 -16.22
CA THR A 97 -5.51 7.31 -16.69
C THR A 97 -5.00 5.94 -17.10
N ARG A 98 -3.78 5.90 -17.65
CA ARG A 98 -3.07 4.63 -17.92
C ARG A 98 -2.69 3.94 -16.62
N LEU A 99 -2.72 2.61 -16.63
CA LEU A 99 -2.38 1.81 -15.45
C LEU A 99 -0.97 2.12 -14.91
N ALA A 100 -0.01 2.35 -15.81
CA ALA A 100 1.34 2.74 -15.44
C ALA A 100 1.39 4.10 -14.73
N ASN A 101 0.62 5.09 -15.21
CA ASN A 101 0.47 6.40 -14.56
C ASN A 101 -0.17 6.23 -13.17
N ALA A 102 -1.26 5.46 -13.07
CA ALA A 102 -1.94 5.21 -11.81
C ALA A 102 -0.98 4.61 -10.77
N VAL A 103 -0.18 3.63 -11.16
CA VAL A 103 0.82 3.02 -10.27
C VAL A 103 1.92 4.00 -9.91
N LEU A 104 2.44 4.80 -10.87
CA LEU A 104 3.48 5.81 -10.62
C LEU A 104 3.00 6.87 -9.62
N PHE A 105 1.89 7.53 -9.93
CA PHE A 105 1.38 8.63 -9.12
C PHE A 105 0.82 8.14 -7.78
N GLY A 106 0.14 6.99 -7.75
CA GLY A 106 -0.32 6.36 -6.51
C GLY A 106 0.82 5.98 -5.56
N ASN A 107 1.99 5.63 -6.09
CA ASN A 107 3.19 5.37 -5.28
C ASN A 107 3.95 6.63 -4.84
N SER A 108 3.48 7.84 -5.15
CA SER A 108 4.06 9.11 -4.63
C SER A 108 4.10 9.15 -3.10
N GLY A 109 3.17 8.48 -2.42
CA GLY A 109 3.18 8.28 -0.98
C GLY A 109 4.48 7.65 -0.45
N SER A 110 5.15 6.83 -1.24
CA SER A 110 6.45 6.24 -0.89
C SER A 110 7.53 7.30 -0.68
N ILE A 111 7.57 8.31 -1.55
CA ILE A 111 8.50 9.43 -1.45
C ILE A 111 8.20 10.24 -0.18
N ILE A 112 6.92 10.46 0.10
CA ILE A 112 6.48 11.19 1.32
C ILE A 112 6.94 10.44 2.56
N LEU A 113 6.76 9.12 2.64
CA LEU A 113 7.19 8.30 3.76
C LEU A 113 8.72 8.35 3.94
N MET A 114 9.48 8.30 2.84
CA MET A 114 10.93 8.43 2.88
C MET A 114 11.37 9.80 3.40
N VAL A 115 10.81 10.88 2.85
CA VAL A 115 11.11 12.25 3.29
C VAL A 115 10.70 12.45 4.75
N TRP A 116 9.51 12.00 5.14
CA TRP A 116 9.04 12.07 6.53
C TRP A 116 9.98 11.39 7.51
N SER A 117 10.55 10.23 7.12
CA SER A 117 11.53 9.54 7.95
C SER A 117 12.72 10.43 8.31
N PHE A 118 13.23 11.24 7.36
CA PHE A 118 14.35 12.13 7.60
C PHE A 118 13.95 13.38 8.37
N VAL A 119 12.75 13.90 8.14
CA VAL A 119 12.20 15.03 8.91
C VAL A 119 12.08 14.65 10.39
N VAL A 120 11.53 13.49 10.71
CA VAL A 120 11.39 12.99 12.08
C VAL A 120 12.75 12.72 12.73
N LEU A 121 13.68 12.14 11.98
CA LEU A 121 15.04 11.89 12.46
C LEU A 121 15.91 13.13 12.49
N ARG A 122 15.46 14.26 11.92
CA ARG A 122 16.19 15.52 11.79
C ARG A 122 17.60 15.35 11.22
N ARG A 123 17.74 14.48 10.24
CA ARG A 123 19.00 14.20 9.56
C ARG A 123 18.80 13.88 8.08
N LEU A 124 19.85 14.03 7.29
CA LEU A 124 19.88 13.58 5.90
C LEU A 124 20.13 12.05 5.81
N PRO A 125 19.80 11.43 4.67
CA PRO A 125 20.17 10.03 4.42
C PRO A 125 21.66 9.81 4.57
N MET A 126 22.06 8.70 5.14
CA MET A 126 23.47 8.39 5.40
C MET A 126 23.85 6.98 4.93
N GLY A 127 25.11 6.82 4.53
CA GLY A 127 25.67 5.53 4.17
C GLY A 127 24.84 4.77 3.14
N ARG A 128 24.31 3.59 3.51
CA ARG A 128 23.54 2.71 2.63
C ARG A 128 22.10 3.18 2.35
N GLU A 129 21.61 4.19 3.06
CA GLU A 129 20.25 4.74 2.81
C GLU A 129 20.20 5.42 1.42
N TRP A 130 21.23 6.17 1.04
CA TRP A 130 21.32 6.80 -0.27
C TRP A 130 21.20 5.80 -1.43
N PRO A 131 22.08 4.78 -1.54
CA PRO A 131 21.96 3.80 -2.62
C PRO A 131 20.63 3.03 -2.59
N ALA A 132 20.03 2.76 -1.42
CA ALA A 132 18.71 2.13 -1.34
C ALA A 132 17.62 3.02 -1.92
N ILE A 133 17.58 4.31 -1.58
CA ILE A 133 16.61 5.29 -2.10
C ILE A 133 16.82 5.46 -3.61
N MET A 134 18.04 5.69 -4.05
CA MET A 134 18.34 5.91 -5.47
C MET A 134 18.00 4.69 -6.33
N ALA A 135 18.33 3.48 -5.85
CA ALA A 135 17.99 2.26 -6.56
C ALA A 135 16.46 2.04 -6.64
N ALA A 136 15.72 2.32 -5.55
CA ALA A 136 14.25 2.21 -5.54
C ALA A 136 13.61 3.20 -6.52
N LEU A 137 14.00 4.48 -6.47
CA LEU A 137 13.46 5.53 -7.34
C LEU A 137 13.84 5.31 -8.80
N ALA A 138 15.11 5.01 -9.09
CA ALA A 138 15.59 4.78 -10.46
C ALA A 138 14.94 3.51 -11.05
N GLY A 139 14.87 2.42 -10.28
CA GLY A 139 14.22 1.19 -10.72
C GLY A 139 12.73 1.40 -11.04
N SER A 140 12.00 2.08 -10.16
CA SER A 140 10.60 2.42 -10.40
C SER A 140 10.41 3.37 -11.59
N ALA A 141 11.28 4.38 -11.74
CA ALA A 141 11.23 5.29 -12.88
C ALA A 141 11.50 4.58 -14.22
N ILE A 142 12.41 3.61 -14.25
CA ILE A 142 12.67 2.79 -15.43
C ILE A 142 11.43 1.95 -15.80
N LEU A 143 10.85 1.24 -14.82
CA LEU A 143 9.71 0.35 -15.05
C LEU A 143 8.46 1.10 -15.49
N LEU A 144 8.21 2.28 -14.94
CA LEU A 144 7.02 3.06 -15.23
C LEU A 144 7.20 4.04 -16.39
N GLY A 145 8.45 4.52 -16.61
CA GLY A 145 8.74 5.57 -17.57
C GLY A 145 8.41 5.21 -19.00
N ARG A 146 8.50 3.93 -19.39
CA ARG A 146 8.16 3.46 -20.73
C ARG A 146 6.67 3.54 -21.06
N SER A 147 5.83 3.32 -20.05
CA SER A 147 4.38 3.33 -20.20
C SER A 147 3.77 4.65 -19.73
N LEU A 148 4.60 5.57 -19.23
CA LEU A 148 4.19 6.89 -18.80
C LEU A 148 3.74 7.72 -20.01
N GLU A 149 2.51 8.16 -19.98
CA GLU A 149 1.97 9.10 -20.97
C GLU A 149 1.35 10.29 -20.26
N ILE A 150 2.09 11.40 -20.26
CA ILE A 150 1.59 12.67 -19.73
C ILE A 150 0.81 13.37 -20.84
N SER A 151 -0.50 13.44 -20.70
CA SER A 151 -1.40 14.08 -21.65
C SER A 151 -2.54 14.78 -20.94
N HIS A 152 -3.19 15.73 -21.61
CA HIS A 152 -4.38 16.37 -21.05
C HIS A 152 -5.52 15.38 -20.80
N ALA A 153 -5.61 14.30 -21.58
CA ALA A 153 -6.62 13.26 -21.39
C ALA A 153 -6.43 12.49 -20.09
N ASN A 154 -5.17 12.27 -19.66
CA ASN A 154 -4.84 11.52 -18.46
C ASN A 154 -4.71 12.41 -17.20
N LEU A 155 -4.70 13.74 -17.36
CA LEU A 155 -4.34 14.67 -16.28
C LEU A 155 -5.24 14.53 -15.05
N VAL A 156 -6.54 14.36 -15.23
CA VAL A 156 -7.50 14.24 -14.12
C VAL A 156 -7.25 12.96 -13.34
N GLY A 157 -7.07 11.83 -14.04
CA GLY A 157 -6.76 10.55 -13.43
C GLY A 157 -5.40 10.57 -12.72
N ASP A 158 -4.39 11.22 -13.32
CA ASP A 158 -3.06 11.37 -12.71
C ASP A 158 -3.13 12.17 -11.41
N LEU A 159 -3.91 13.26 -11.37
CA LEU A 159 -4.12 14.06 -10.17
C LEU A 159 -4.86 13.30 -9.08
N PHE A 160 -5.87 12.50 -9.42
CA PHE A 160 -6.54 11.63 -8.45
C PHE A 160 -5.57 10.58 -7.88
N CYS A 161 -4.74 9.96 -8.70
CA CYS A 161 -3.74 9.00 -8.24
C CYS A 161 -2.66 9.66 -7.35
N LEU A 162 -2.23 10.89 -7.69
CA LEU A 162 -1.31 11.66 -6.85
C LEU A 162 -1.94 12.00 -5.49
N LEU A 163 -3.20 12.46 -5.47
CA LEU A 163 -3.95 12.71 -4.24
C LEU A 163 -4.07 11.44 -3.40
N ALA A 164 -4.37 10.31 -4.03
CA ALA A 164 -4.41 9.02 -3.36
C ALA A 164 -3.08 8.70 -2.66
N GLY A 165 -1.95 8.86 -3.34
CA GLY A 165 -0.63 8.65 -2.74
C GLY A 165 -0.36 9.53 -1.51
N LEU A 166 -0.78 10.81 -1.53
CA LEU A 166 -0.69 11.73 -0.39
C LEU A 166 -1.54 11.24 0.80
N LEU A 167 -2.80 10.89 0.54
CA LEU A 167 -3.74 10.41 1.56
C LEU A 167 -3.28 9.08 2.16
N TYR A 168 -2.78 8.17 1.33
CA TYR A 168 -2.24 6.89 1.76
C TYR A 168 -1.01 7.04 2.65
N ALA A 169 -0.09 7.96 2.33
CA ALA A 169 1.04 8.26 3.20
C ALA A 169 0.59 8.75 4.57
N GLY A 170 -0.38 9.67 4.63
CA GLY A 170 -0.98 10.14 5.88
C GLY A 170 -1.61 9.00 6.69
N TYR A 171 -2.40 8.14 6.03
CA TYR A 171 -2.97 6.94 6.63
C TYR A 171 -1.88 6.04 7.24
N LEU A 172 -0.84 5.68 6.48
CA LEU A 172 0.22 4.79 6.97
C LEU A 172 0.99 5.36 8.15
N LEU A 173 1.24 6.68 8.17
CA LEU A 173 1.91 7.34 9.29
C LEU A 173 1.07 7.29 10.57
N ILE A 174 -0.24 7.54 10.46
CA ILE A 174 -1.17 7.41 11.59
C ILE A 174 -1.22 5.97 12.08
N LEU A 175 -1.36 5.00 11.17
CA LEU A 175 -1.41 3.60 11.53
C LEU A 175 -0.11 3.11 12.15
N GLN A 176 1.03 3.58 11.68
CA GLN A 176 2.33 3.24 12.24
C GLN A 176 2.43 3.63 13.72
N ASP A 177 1.92 4.79 14.09
CA ASP A 177 1.89 5.21 15.49
C ASP A 177 0.87 4.41 16.31
N ALA A 178 -0.34 4.25 15.82
CA ALA A 178 -1.39 3.45 16.46
C ALA A 178 -1.03 1.96 16.58
N ARG A 179 -0.18 1.45 15.68
CA ARG A 179 0.32 0.06 15.68
C ARG A 179 1.18 -0.29 16.89
N LYS A 180 1.65 0.72 17.62
CA LYS A 180 2.36 0.53 18.91
C LYS A 180 1.42 0.02 20.01
N ALA A 181 0.14 0.39 19.95
CA ALA A 181 -0.87 0.09 20.95
C ALA A 181 -1.88 -0.98 20.50
N LEU A 182 -2.12 -1.13 19.20
CA LEU A 182 -3.16 -1.99 18.65
C LEU A 182 -2.59 -3.09 17.77
N GLY A 183 -3.29 -4.21 17.68
CA GLY A 183 -3.03 -5.29 16.76
C GLY A 183 -3.33 -4.92 15.30
N SER A 184 -2.77 -5.65 14.34
CA SER A 184 -2.94 -5.37 12.92
C SER A 184 -4.39 -5.49 12.48
N TRP A 185 -5.05 -6.54 12.91
CA TRP A 185 -6.42 -6.85 12.51
C TRP A 185 -7.42 -5.87 13.11
N SER A 186 -7.24 -5.51 14.40
CA SER A 186 -8.04 -4.49 15.07
C SER A 186 -7.91 -3.12 14.42
N LEU A 187 -6.69 -2.73 14.03
CA LEU A 187 -6.42 -1.48 13.32
C LEU A 187 -7.14 -1.43 11.97
N LEU A 188 -7.01 -2.49 11.18
CA LEU A 188 -7.67 -2.57 9.86
C LEU A 188 -9.19 -2.60 9.98
N ALA A 189 -9.74 -3.32 10.97
CA ALA A 189 -11.18 -3.34 11.22
C ALA A 189 -11.71 -1.95 11.61
N LEU A 190 -11.02 -1.24 12.53
CA LEU A 190 -11.43 0.10 12.96
C LEU A 190 -11.26 1.14 11.85
N ALA A 191 -10.16 1.11 11.11
CA ALA A 191 -9.96 1.99 9.96
C ALA A 191 -11.01 1.71 8.87
N GLY A 192 -11.32 0.44 8.60
CA GLY A 192 -12.34 0.02 7.65
C GLY A 192 -13.74 0.48 8.04
N LEU A 193 -14.06 0.48 9.35
CA LEU A 193 -15.34 0.99 9.86
C LEU A 193 -15.56 2.48 9.53
N ALA A 194 -14.48 3.27 9.49
CA ALA A 194 -14.55 4.67 9.08
C ALA A 194 -14.52 4.83 7.55
N SER A 195 -13.74 3.99 6.85
CA SER A 195 -13.58 4.08 5.38
C SER A 195 -14.83 3.65 4.61
N ALA A 196 -15.47 2.55 5.02
CA ALA A 196 -16.57 1.97 4.25
C ALA A 196 -17.78 2.92 4.09
N PRO A 197 -18.27 3.62 5.13
CA PRO A 197 -19.36 4.59 4.97
C PRO A 197 -19.00 5.76 4.04
N VAL A 198 -17.73 6.21 4.09
CA VAL A 198 -17.24 7.28 3.21
C VAL A 198 -17.28 6.85 1.74
N LEU A 199 -16.77 5.65 1.45
CA LEU A 199 -16.79 5.09 0.10
C LEU A 199 -18.21 4.87 -0.41
N LEU A 200 -19.09 4.30 0.42
CA LEU A 200 -20.49 4.13 0.03
C LEU A 200 -21.20 5.47 -0.24
N GLY A 201 -20.98 6.45 0.64
CA GLY A 201 -21.54 7.79 0.48
C GLY A 201 -21.06 8.46 -0.80
N LEU A 202 -19.77 8.35 -1.13
CA LEU A 202 -19.19 8.87 -2.36
C LEU A 202 -19.71 8.13 -3.60
N ALA A 203 -19.79 6.79 -3.58
CA ALA A 203 -20.31 5.99 -4.67
C ALA A 203 -21.77 6.38 -5.01
N LEU A 204 -22.61 6.52 -3.98
CA LEU A 204 -23.99 6.97 -4.13
C LEU A 204 -24.10 8.42 -4.66
N ALA A 205 -23.24 9.30 -4.16
CA ALA A 205 -23.22 10.70 -4.62
C ALA A 205 -22.76 10.84 -6.08
N LEU A 206 -21.89 9.94 -6.55
CA LEU A 206 -21.44 9.86 -7.94
C LEU A 206 -22.44 9.11 -8.86
N GLY A 207 -23.49 8.51 -8.29
CA GLY A 207 -24.46 7.74 -9.06
C GLY A 207 -23.92 6.42 -9.62
N GLU A 208 -22.87 5.86 -8.98
CA GLU A 208 -22.26 4.62 -9.43
C GLU A 208 -23.15 3.39 -9.21
N PRO A 209 -23.08 2.37 -10.09
CA PRO A 209 -23.68 1.06 -9.82
C PRO A 209 -22.96 0.43 -8.62
N VAL A 210 -23.69 0.29 -7.50
CA VAL A 210 -23.12 -0.24 -6.24
C VAL A 210 -23.06 -1.76 -6.27
N TRP A 211 -24.07 -2.43 -6.82
CA TRP A 211 -24.18 -3.88 -6.81
C TRP A 211 -23.55 -4.49 -8.07
N PRO A 212 -22.55 -5.36 -7.93
CA PRO A 212 -21.98 -6.07 -9.08
C PRO A 212 -22.92 -7.18 -9.54
N THR A 213 -22.79 -7.58 -10.80
CA THR A 213 -23.37 -8.82 -11.32
C THR A 213 -22.42 -10.00 -11.11
N ASP A 214 -21.09 -9.77 -11.24
CA ASP A 214 -20.04 -10.74 -10.91
C ASP A 214 -19.28 -10.32 -9.64
N TRP A 215 -19.45 -11.11 -8.59
CA TRP A 215 -18.77 -10.91 -7.30
C TRP A 215 -17.31 -11.37 -7.27
N THR A 216 -16.87 -12.17 -8.25
CA THR A 216 -15.55 -12.80 -8.25
C THR A 216 -14.41 -11.79 -8.15
N PRO A 217 -14.35 -10.72 -8.98
CA PRO A 217 -13.27 -9.73 -8.88
C PRO A 217 -13.23 -9.04 -7.52
N LEU A 218 -14.39 -8.74 -6.93
CA LEU A 218 -14.48 -8.04 -5.64
C LEU A 218 -14.10 -8.94 -4.46
N LEU A 219 -14.47 -10.22 -4.49
CA LEU A 219 -14.05 -11.18 -3.47
C LEU A 219 -12.54 -11.39 -3.50
N VAL A 220 -11.97 -11.53 -4.70
CA VAL A 220 -10.51 -11.66 -4.86
C VAL A 220 -9.81 -10.37 -4.43
N LEU A 221 -10.35 -9.19 -4.77
CA LEU A 221 -9.83 -7.90 -4.36
C LEU A 221 -9.86 -7.72 -2.83
N ALA A 222 -10.98 -8.05 -2.19
CA ALA A 222 -11.11 -7.99 -0.74
C ALA A 222 -10.12 -8.93 -0.04
N PHE A 223 -9.97 -10.15 -0.53
CA PHE A 223 -9.05 -11.11 0.06
C PHE A 223 -7.59 -10.74 -0.19
N SER A 224 -7.19 -10.54 -1.46
CA SER A 224 -5.79 -10.29 -1.82
C SER A 224 -5.31 -8.92 -1.33
N SER A 225 -6.03 -7.85 -1.64
CA SER A 225 -5.56 -6.50 -1.32
C SER A 225 -5.88 -6.09 0.11
N GLN A 226 -7.10 -6.33 0.62
CA GLN A 226 -7.46 -5.81 1.93
C GLN A 226 -7.03 -6.72 3.08
N ILE A 227 -7.21 -8.05 2.96
CA ILE A 227 -6.84 -8.97 4.03
C ILE A 227 -5.35 -9.28 3.96
N VAL A 228 -4.87 -9.82 2.85
CA VAL A 228 -3.47 -10.23 2.73
C VAL A 228 -2.56 -9.01 2.58
N GLY A 229 -2.81 -8.14 1.60
CA GLY A 229 -1.96 -6.99 1.28
C GLY A 229 -1.86 -6.00 2.44
N GLN A 230 -2.98 -5.42 2.85
CA GLN A 230 -3.02 -4.48 3.96
C GLN A 230 -2.68 -5.16 5.31
N GLY A 231 -3.10 -6.40 5.53
CA GLY A 231 -2.79 -7.14 6.75
C GLY A 231 -1.29 -7.31 6.97
N LEU A 232 -0.59 -7.77 5.95
CA LEU A 232 0.86 -7.94 5.99
C LEU A 232 1.61 -6.60 6.05
N LEU A 233 1.14 -5.58 5.32
CA LEU A 233 1.74 -4.25 5.38
C LEU A 233 1.57 -3.60 6.76
N VAL A 234 0.37 -3.63 7.33
CA VAL A 234 0.10 -3.09 8.69
C VAL A 234 0.87 -3.88 9.75
N TYR A 235 1.05 -5.19 9.57
CA TYR A 235 1.95 -5.96 10.43
C TYR A 235 3.40 -5.43 10.33
N ALA A 236 3.88 -5.14 9.12
CA ALA A 236 5.24 -4.64 8.90
C ALA A 236 5.48 -3.23 9.47
N LEU A 237 4.45 -2.37 9.55
CA LEU A 237 4.55 -1.00 10.11
C LEU A 237 5.11 -0.96 11.52
N ARG A 238 4.88 -1.99 12.34
CA ARG A 238 5.44 -2.08 13.70
C ARG A 238 6.94 -2.32 13.71
N HIS A 239 7.47 -2.94 12.64
CA HIS A 239 8.82 -3.47 12.61
C HIS A 239 9.81 -2.61 11.81
N PHE A 240 9.29 -1.73 10.95
CA PHE A 240 10.10 -0.93 10.05
C PHE A 240 9.77 0.56 10.13
N PRO A 241 10.79 1.44 9.99
CA PRO A 241 10.58 2.88 9.88
C PRO A 241 9.92 3.25 8.55
N PRO A 242 9.34 4.47 8.42
CA PRO A 242 8.67 4.94 7.20
C PRO A 242 9.56 4.84 5.95
N LEU A 243 10.87 5.05 6.08
CA LEU A 243 11.83 4.87 4.98
C LEU A 243 11.75 3.47 4.35
N VAL A 244 11.79 2.42 5.18
CA VAL A 244 11.78 1.03 4.69
C VAL A 244 10.41 0.67 4.12
N ILE A 245 9.34 1.15 4.74
CA ILE A 245 7.97 0.99 4.21
C ILE A 245 7.85 1.67 2.84
N GLY A 246 8.33 2.92 2.70
CA GLY A 246 8.32 3.63 1.43
C GLY A 246 9.11 2.91 0.33
N ILE A 247 10.31 2.39 0.63
CA ILE A 247 11.08 1.56 -0.32
C ILE A 247 10.30 0.29 -0.67
N GLY A 248 9.63 -0.33 0.32
CA GLY A 248 8.80 -1.52 0.12
C GLY A 248 7.65 -1.26 -0.85
N LEU A 249 6.96 -0.15 -0.75
CA LEU A 249 5.87 0.22 -1.66
C LEU A 249 6.35 0.35 -3.12
N LEU A 250 7.58 0.80 -3.36
CA LEU A 250 8.16 0.92 -4.70
C LEU A 250 8.48 -0.45 -5.36
N THR A 251 8.20 -1.57 -4.70
CA THR A 251 8.23 -2.90 -5.35
C THR A 251 7.00 -3.17 -6.23
N GLN A 252 5.90 -2.45 -6.02
CA GLN A 252 4.67 -2.68 -6.77
C GLN A 252 4.85 -2.53 -8.29
N PRO A 253 5.57 -1.53 -8.83
CA PRO A 253 5.90 -1.47 -10.26
C PRO A 253 6.65 -2.70 -10.78
N ALA A 254 7.60 -3.23 -10.00
CA ALA A 254 8.35 -4.42 -10.40
C ALA A 254 7.44 -5.67 -10.45
N VAL A 255 6.56 -5.82 -9.48
CA VAL A 255 5.54 -6.89 -9.47
C VAL A 255 4.59 -6.71 -10.65
N GLY A 256 4.12 -5.50 -10.92
CA GLY A 256 3.26 -5.19 -12.06
C GLY A 256 3.90 -5.57 -13.39
N ALA A 257 5.18 -5.25 -13.60
CA ALA A 257 5.93 -5.62 -14.80
C ALA A 257 6.06 -7.16 -14.95
N LEU A 258 6.34 -7.87 -13.85
CA LEU A 258 6.42 -9.34 -13.84
C LEU A 258 5.06 -9.98 -14.13
N VAL A 259 3.98 -9.46 -13.58
CA VAL A 259 2.62 -9.94 -13.86
C VAL A 259 2.24 -9.67 -15.31
N GLY A 260 2.56 -8.48 -15.84
CA GLY A 260 2.38 -8.14 -17.25
C GLY A 260 3.03 -9.16 -18.18
N TRP A 261 4.28 -9.51 -17.88
CA TRP A 261 5.02 -10.51 -18.64
C TRP A 261 4.43 -11.94 -18.53
N LEU A 262 4.12 -12.38 -17.29
CA LEU A 262 3.71 -13.77 -17.05
C LEU A 262 2.25 -14.06 -17.41
N VAL A 263 1.37 -13.05 -17.33
CA VAL A 263 -0.10 -13.22 -17.45
C VAL A 263 -0.64 -12.59 -18.71
N PHE A 264 -0.01 -11.52 -19.20
CA PHE A 264 -0.49 -10.73 -20.35
C PHE A 264 0.43 -10.83 -21.57
N ASP A 265 1.43 -11.73 -21.55
CA ASP A 265 2.41 -11.92 -22.62
C ASP A 265 3.14 -10.61 -23.02
N GLU A 266 3.24 -9.64 -22.09
CA GLU A 266 3.97 -8.42 -22.33
C GLU A 266 5.48 -8.69 -22.45
N VAL A 267 6.13 -8.03 -23.40
CA VAL A 267 7.57 -8.23 -23.61
C VAL A 267 8.36 -7.45 -22.56
N LEU A 268 9.08 -8.16 -21.70
CA LEU A 268 10.09 -7.57 -20.83
C LEU A 268 11.36 -7.24 -21.65
N LEU A 269 11.68 -5.97 -21.76
CA LEU A 269 12.94 -5.54 -22.36
C LEU A 269 14.10 -5.63 -21.36
N PRO A 270 15.36 -5.66 -21.84
CA PRO A 270 16.54 -5.65 -20.95
C PRO A 270 16.53 -4.49 -19.94
N LEU A 271 15.97 -3.33 -20.31
CA LEU A 271 15.85 -2.18 -19.42
C LEU A 271 14.85 -2.43 -18.28
N ASP A 272 13.76 -3.17 -18.53
CA ASP A 272 12.79 -3.55 -17.48
C ASP A 272 13.45 -4.47 -16.45
N MET A 273 14.29 -5.40 -16.91
CA MET A 273 15.07 -6.28 -16.01
C MET A 273 16.03 -5.48 -15.13
N VAL A 274 16.66 -4.42 -15.68
CA VAL A 274 17.47 -3.49 -14.88
C VAL A 274 16.62 -2.82 -13.81
N GLY A 275 15.43 -2.35 -14.16
CA GLY A 275 14.47 -1.76 -13.20
C GLY A 275 14.09 -2.73 -12.08
N VAL A 276 13.74 -3.97 -12.41
CA VAL A 276 13.43 -5.03 -11.43
C VAL A 276 14.62 -5.29 -10.48
N VAL A 277 15.83 -5.44 -11.04
CA VAL A 277 17.05 -5.68 -10.25
C VAL A 277 17.36 -4.50 -9.32
N LEU A 278 17.18 -3.27 -9.78
CA LEU A 278 17.38 -2.09 -8.94
C LEU A 278 16.40 -2.05 -7.76
N VAL A 279 15.11 -2.30 -8.01
CA VAL A 279 14.10 -2.36 -6.93
C VAL A 279 14.38 -3.49 -5.95
N ALA A 280 14.76 -4.68 -6.43
CA ALA A 280 15.14 -5.79 -5.57
C ALA A 280 16.39 -5.45 -4.72
N SER A 281 17.39 -4.80 -5.34
CA SER A 281 18.60 -4.35 -4.64
C SER A 281 18.29 -3.31 -3.57
N ALA A 282 17.37 -2.39 -3.84
CA ALA A 282 16.91 -1.39 -2.88
C ALA A 282 16.30 -2.04 -1.63
N LEU A 283 15.48 -3.07 -1.80
CA LEU A 283 14.90 -3.84 -0.68
C LEU A 283 15.97 -4.52 0.17
N VAL A 284 16.95 -5.16 -0.47
CA VAL A 284 18.06 -5.81 0.24
C VAL A 284 18.86 -4.77 1.04
N LEU A 285 19.19 -3.64 0.43
CA LEU A 285 19.87 -2.54 1.10
C LEU A 285 19.05 -1.98 2.25
N ALA A 286 17.75 -1.76 2.07
CA ALA A 286 16.86 -1.25 3.10
C ALA A 286 16.77 -2.18 4.32
N ARG A 287 16.80 -3.50 4.11
CA ARG A 287 16.85 -4.50 5.20
C ARG A 287 18.08 -4.34 6.09
N VAL A 288 19.23 -4.00 5.50
CA VAL A 288 20.52 -3.89 6.22
C VAL A 288 20.66 -2.53 6.92
N VAL A 289 20.01 -1.49 6.39
CA VAL A 289 20.14 -0.09 6.84
C VAL A 289 19.31 0.23 8.08
N THR A 290 18.36 -0.61 8.46
CA THR A 290 17.40 -0.30 9.55
C THR A 290 18.14 -0.02 10.86
N PRO A 291 18.20 1.25 11.37
CA PRO A 291 18.73 1.55 12.68
C PRO A 291 17.89 0.84 13.75
N ARG A 292 18.51 0.47 14.85
CA ARG A 292 17.80 -0.06 16.02
C ARG A 292 16.75 0.96 16.47
N VAL A 293 15.49 0.61 16.39
CA VAL A 293 14.48 1.27 17.25
C VAL A 293 14.86 0.86 18.66
N ARG A 294 15.47 1.78 19.41
CA ARG A 294 15.65 1.59 20.85
C ARG A 294 14.24 1.57 21.45
N SER A 295 13.87 0.42 21.97
CA SER A 295 12.71 0.21 22.84
C SER A 295 12.83 1.06 24.10
#